data_b3fb231b7e5f73471cdf139c8220637d
#
_entry.id   b3fb231b7e5f73471cdf139c8220637d
#
_cell.length_a   1.000
_cell.length_b   1.000
_cell.length_c   1.000
_cell.angle_alpha   90.00
_cell.angle_beta   90.00
_cell.angle_gamma   90.00
#
_symmetry.space_group_name_H-M   'P 1'
#
loop_
_entity.id
_entity.type
_entity.pdbx_description
1 polymer ?
#
loop_
_entity_poly.entity_id
_entity_poly.type
_entity_poly.pdbx_seq_one_letter_code
_entity_poly.pdbx_strand_id
1 'polypeptide(L)'
;GDYKDLVTIVGEAKCFSGESIIEEPITKAITKVPLPARYPVVAVYKFEDLTGQRKSRDGIADFSSAVTQAPEAYLIRALKQSGFFKVVERKGLDHLTKERQLIRQTRQTFEDDKTQQPLLFAGLIIEGGIIDYNTNLLTGGVGARNLGIGTSKQYREDKVIVSIRLVSVSTGEILLEILTSKAILSVGLSNDYFRFHSNDTELVEFESGNTMNEPKYIAVQAAVETAVVELIKQGIEKEYWKYYMGE
;
A
#
# COMPACT_ATOMS: atom_id res chain seq x y z
N GLY A 1 -27.34 -21.19 19.73
CA GLY A 1 -27.21 -21.44 18.30
C GLY A 1 -25.77 -21.66 17.95
N ASP A 2 -25.48 -22.79 17.34
CA ASP A 2 -24.13 -23.25 17.05
C ASP A 2 -23.45 -22.33 16.06
N TYR A 3 -22.17 -22.01 16.31
CA TYR A 3 -21.30 -21.24 15.42
C TYR A 3 -21.23 -21.84 14.00
N LYS A 4 -21.55 -23.11 13.85
CA LYS A 4 -21.66 -23.80 12.57
C LYS A 4 -22.78 -23.25 11.68
N ASP A 5 -23.87 -22.79 12.27
CA ASP A 5 -25.01 -22.27 11.50
C ASP A 5 -24.71 -20.90 10.89
N LEU A 6 -23.89 -20.08 11.56
CA LEU A 6 -23.41 -18.80 11.02
C LEU A 6 -22.46 -19.00 9.83
N VAL A 7 -21.61 -20.01 9.88
CA VAL A 7 -20.69 -20.31 8.76
C VAL A 7 -21.46 -20.85 7.55
N THR A 8 -22.53 -21.61 7.79
CA THR A 8 -23.37 -22.14 6.70
C THR A 8 -24.18 -21.03 6.03
N ILE A 9 -24.67 -20.04 6.79
CA ILE A 9 -25.39 -18.88 6.25
C ILE A 9 -24.46 -18.01 5.40
N VAL A 10 -23.20 -17.83 5.80
CA VAL A 10 -22.21 -17.08 5.04
C VAL A 10 -21.76 -17.85 3.78
N GLY A 11 -21.75 -19.18 3.83
CA GLY A 11 -21.39 -20.03 2.68
C GLY A 11 -22.46 -20.08 1.57
N GLU A 12 -23.73 -19.81 1.88
CA GLU A 12 -24.84 -19.77 0.92
C GLU A 12 -25.19 -18.35 0.46
N ALA A 13 -24.58 -17.31 1.01
CA ALA A 13 -24.68 -15.98 0.46
C ALA A 13 -24.07 -16.03 -0.94
N LYS A 14 -24.93 -16.24 -1.95
CA LYS A 14 -24.57 -15.98 -3.35
C LYS A 14 -23.92 -14.62 -3.37
N CYS A 15 -22.63 -14.60 -3.74
CA CYS A 15 -21.92 -13.37 -3.97
C CYS A 15 -22.85 -12.45 -4.76
N PHE A 16 -23.28 -11.36 -4.14
CA PHE A 16 -23.76 -10.25 -4.91
C PHE A 16 -22.66 -10.00 -5.93
N SER A 17 -23.01 -9.94 -7.20
CA SER A 17 -22.11 -9.54 -8.28
C SER A 17 -21.81 -8.04 -8.19
N GLY A 18 -21.34 -7.61 -7.01
CA GLY A 18 -20.59 -6.41 -6.87
C GLY A 18 -19.15 -6.81 -7.21
N GLU A 19 -18.60 -6.26 -8.26
CA GLU A 19 -17.18 -6.39 -8.52
C GLU A 19 -16.42 -6.02 -7.26
N SER A 20 -15.90 -7.02 -6.56
CA SER A 20 -14.93 -6.75 -5.51
C SER A 20 -13.73 -6.15 -6.23
N ILE A 21 -13.45 -4.89 -5.96
CA ILE A 21 -12.22 -4.24 -6.42
C ILE A 21 -11.07 -4.92 -5.65
N ILE A 22 -10.68 -6.09 -6.12
CA ILE A 22 -9.43 -6.71 -5.72
C ILE A 22 -8.39 -5.97 -6.54
N GLU A 23 -7.85 -4.91 -5.97
CA GLU A 23 -6.72 -4.24 -6.59
C GLU A 23 -5.51 -5.16 -6.45
N GLU A 24 -5.08 -5.70 -7.57
CA GLU A 24 -3.84 -6.46 -7.63
C GLU A 24 -2.62 -5.56 -7.42
N PRO A 25 -1.49 -6.10 -6.95
CA PRO A 25 -0.24 -5.36 -6.90
C PRO A 25 0.16 -4.87 -8.29
N ILE A 26 0.54 -3.61 -8.40
CA ILE A 26 1.05 -3.04 -9.66
C ILE A 26 2.51 -3.44 -9.84
N THR A 27 3.27 -3.48 -8.76
CA THR A 27 4.68 -3.84 -8.76
C THR A 27 4.83 -5.35 -8.60
N LYS A 28 5.27 -6.03 -9.63
CA LYS A 28 5.54 -7.49 -9.56
C LYS A 28 6.60 -7.85 -8.54
N ALA A 29 7.54 -6.95 -8.26
CA ALA A 29 8.60 -7.18 -7.28
C ALA A 29 8.05 -7.47 -5.88
N ILE A 30 6.93 -6.86 -5.47
CA ILE A 30 6.35 -7.07 -4.14
C ILE A 30 5.81 -8.50 -3.95
N THR A 31 5.34 -9.13 -5.01
CA THR A 31 4.85 -10.52 -4.96
C THR A 31 5.96 -11.56 -4.99
N LYS A 32 7.17 -11.15 -5.36
CA LYS A 32 8.37 -12.01 -5.45
C LYS A 32 9.30 -11.89 -4.25
N VAL A 33 8.92 -11.12 -3.23
CA VAL A 33 9.70 -10.97 -2.01
C VAL A 33 9.77 -12.33 -1.30
N PRO A 34 10.97 -12.87 -1.01
CA PRO A 34 11.09 -14.10 -0.24
C PRO A 34 10.56 -13.91 1.19
N LEU A 35 10.08 -14.99 1.79
CA LEU A 35 9.61 -14.95 3.16
C LEU A 35 10.76 -14.64 4.14
N PRO A 36 10.48 -13.95 5.25
CA PRO A 36 11.48 -13.68 6.26
C PRO A 36 11.76 -14.92 7.10
N ALA A 37 12.99 -15.07 7.59
CA ALA A 37 13.34 -16.09 8.58
C ALA A 37 12.54 -15.91 9.88
N ARG A 38 12.25 -14.66 10.24
CA ARG A 38 11.38 -14.27 11.34
C ARG A 38 10.59 -13.03 10.93
N TYR A 39 9.29 -13.06 11.13
CA TYR A 39 8.43 -11.95 10.76
C TYR A 39 8.68 -10.71 11.62
N PRO A 40 9.14 -9.59 11.03
CA PRO A 40 9.16 -8.32 11.74
C PRO A 40 7.73 -7.85 12.04
N VAL A 41 7.48 -7.37 13.25
CA VAL A 41 6.18 -6.82 13.64
C VAL A 41 6.27 -5.30 13.57
N VAL A 42 5.44 -4.72 12.73
CA VAL A 42 5.44 -3.29 12.42
C VAL A 42 4.09 -2.65 12.72
N ALA A 43 4.11 -1.39 13.11
CA ALA A 43 2.95 -0.53 13.22
C ALA A 43 3.12 0.69 12.32
N VAL A 44 2.08 1.05 11.57
CA VAL A 44 2.03 2.29 10.81
C VAL A 44 1.34 3.36 11.66
N TYR A 45 2.06 4.44 11.97
CA TYR A 45 1.52 5.53 12.79
C TYR A 45 1.07 6.70 11.94
N LYS A 46 1.96 7.21 11.12
CA LYS A 46 1.72 8.41 10.34
C LYS A 46 2.26 8.23 8.93
N PHE A 47 1.36 8.14 7.99
CA PHE A 47 1.69 8.14 6.58
C PHE A 47 0.67 8.98 5.83
N GLU A 48 1.05 10.20 5.49
CA GLU A 48 0.16 11.26 5.01
C GLU A 48 0.62 11.86 3.70
N ASP A 49 -0.28 12.60 3.08
CA ASP A 49 0.05 13.50 1.98
C ASP A 49 0.77 14.76 2.52
N LEU A 50 2.05 14.88 2.22
CA LEU A 50 2.91 16.00 2.57
C LEU A 50 3.11 16.99 1.42
N THR A 51 2.46 16.76 0.27
CA THR A 51 2.62 17.61 -0.93
C THR A 51 1.99 19.00 -0.80
N GLY A 52 1.09 19.19 0.17
CA GLY A 52 0.33 20.43 0.32
C GLY A 52 -0.75 20.65 -0.74
N GLN A 53 -1.01 19.68 -1.62
CA GLN A 53 -1.98 19.77 -2.72
C GLN A 53 -3.45 19.66 -2.26
N ARG A 54 -3.69 19.60 -0.95
CA ARG A 54 -5.03 19.61 -0.35
C ARG A 54 -5.76 20.95 -0.44
N LYS A 55 -5.05 22.04 -0.66
CA LYS A 55 -5.67 23.36 -0.74
C LYS A 55 -6.24 23.55 -2.14
N SER A 56 -7.58 23.50 -2.24
CA SER A 56 -8.28 24.08 -3.39
C SER A 56 -7.86 25.53 -3.53
N ARG A 57 -7.08 25.84 -4.54
CA ARG A 57 -6.96 27.22 -4.97
C ARG A 57 -8.29 27.64 -5.56
N ASP A 58 -8.80 28.75 -5.06
CA ASP A 58 -10.06 29.38 -5.38
C ASP A 58 -10.61 29.06 -6.78
N GLY A 59 -11.77 28.41 -6.81
CA GLY A 59 -12.67 28.42 -7.97
C GLY A 59 -12.54 27.32 -9.01
N ILE A 60 -11.57 26.38 -8.89
CA ILE A 60 -11.49 25.22 -9.79
C ILE A 60 -11.68 23.95 -8.94
N ALA A 61 -12.92 23.53 -8.86
CA ALA A 61 -13.41 22.52 -7.90
C ALA A 61 -12.94 21.07 -8.18
N ASP A 62 -12.20 20.77 -9.24
CA ASP A 62 -12.07 19.39 -9.71
C ASP A 62 -10.68 18.76 -9.61
N PHE A 63 -9.67 19.47 -9.14
CA PHE A 63 -8.33 18.90 -8.97
C PHE A 63 -7.87 18.81 -7.53
N SER A 64 -8.78 18.91 -6.59
CA SER A 64 -8.50 19.01 -5.15
C SER A 64 -7.91 17.74 -4.52
N SER A 65 -7.81 16.65 -5.24
CA SER A 65 -7.25 15.40 -4.73
C SER A 65 -6.31 14.75 -5.73
N ALA A 66 -5.22 15.45 -6.09
CA ALA A 66 -4.13 14.82 -6.85
C ALA A 66 -3.55 13.63 -6.09
N VAL A 67 -3.66 13.66 -4.75
CA VAL A 67 -3.19 12.61 -3.86
C VAL A 67 -4.35 12.08 -3.03
N THR A 68 -4.37 10.76 -2.80
CA THR A 68 -5.37 10.11 -1.97
C THR A 68 -5.42 10.68 -0.55
N GLN A 69 -6.60 10.77 0.02
CA GLN A 69 -6.81 11.22 1.40
C GLN A 69 -6.37 10.20 2.45
N ALA A 70 -6.18 8.95 2.07
CA ALA A 70 -5.79 7.87 2.98
C ALA A 70 -4.61 7.06 2.41
N PRO A 71 -3.44 7.67 2.21
CA PRO A 71 -2.28 6.98 1.64
C PRO A 71 -1.76 5.85 2.53
N GLU A 72 -2.03 5.89 3.82
CA GLU A 72 -1.67 4.83 4.76
C GLU A 72 -2.31 3.48 4.42
N ALA A 73 -3.50 3.48 3.82
CA ALA A 73 -4.16 2.24 3.40
C ALA A 73 -3.34 1.51 2.33
N TYR A 74 -2.73 2.25 1.40
CA TYR A 74 -1.83 1.69 0.40
C TYR A 74 -0.55 1.13 1.03
N LEU A 75 -0.01 1.79 2.04
CA LEU A 75 1.17 1.32 2.75
C LEU A 75 0.89 0.03 3.53
N ILE A 76 -0.17 -0.01 4.33
CA ILE A 76 -0.58 -1.20 5.08
C ILE A 76 -0.81 -2.37 4.13
N ARG A 77 -1.48 -2.12 3.02
CA ARG A 77 -1.74 -3.12 2.00
C ARG A 77 -0.46 -3.65 1.38
N ALA A 78 0.47 -2.78 0.97
CA ALA A 78 1.74 -3.16 0.40
C ALA A 78 2.59 -3.99 1.38
N LEU A 79 2.64 -3.59 2.65
CA LEU A 79 3.32 -4.35 3.70
C LEU A 79 2.74 -5.77 3.85
N LYS A 80 1.41 -5.91 3.80
CA LYS A 80 0.74 -7.21 3.86
C LYS A 80 0.93 -8.04 2.60
N GLN A 81 0.85 -7.43 1.43
CA GLN A 81 1.05 -8.11 0.15
C GLN A 81 2.46 -8.65 -0.02
N SER A 82 3.46 -7.98 0.56
CA SER A 82 4.84 -8.48 0.56
C SER A 82 4.99 -9.84 1.26
N GLY A 83 4.06 -10.19 2.16
CA GLY A 83 4.16 -11.38 3.00
C GLY A 83 5.32 -11.37 3.99
N PHE A 84 6.04 -10.25 4.10
CA PHE A 84 7.25 -10.14 4.90
C PHE A 84 7.01 -9.65 6.33
N PHE A 85 5.99 -8.82 6.55
CA PHE A 85 5.71 -8.18 7.83
C PHE A 85 4.43 -8.68 8.47
N LYS A 86 4.40 -8.67 9.80
CA LYS A 86 3.16 -8.66 10.58
C LYS A 86 2.82 -7.21 10.90
N VAL A 87 1.68 -6.75 10.39
CA VAL A 87 1.21 -5.36 10.60
C VAL A 87 0.18 -5.38 11.71
N VAL A 88 0.39 -4.55 12.73
CA VAL A 88 -0.52 -4.44 13.88
C VAL A 88 -1.31 -3.15 13.84
N GLU A 89 -2.55 -3.21 14.33
CA GLU A 89 -3.45 -2.07 14.40
C GLU A 89 -3.01 -1.09 15.50
N ARG A 90 -2.88 0.18 15.15
CA ARG A 90 -2.60 1.26 16.11
C ARG A 90 -3.51 2.47 15.91
N LYS A 91 -4.01 2.70 14.70
CA LYS A 91 -4.95 3.80 14.43
C LYS A 91 -6.28 3.60 15.14
N GLY A 92 -6.83 2.38 15.08
CA GLY A 92 -8.07 1.99 15.73
C GLY A 92 -7.87 1.33 17.10
N LEU A 93 -6.77 1.60 17.78
CA LEU A 93 -6.44 0.95 19.05
C LEU A 93 -7.51 1.18 20.14
N ASP A 94 -8.12 2.36 20.18
CA ASP A 94 -9.19 2.67 21.12
C ASP A 94 -10.42 1.79 20.94
N HIS A 95 -10.81 1.53 19.69
CA HIS A 95 -11.91 0.62 19.37
C HIS A 95 -11.57 -0.81 19.77
N LEU A 96 -10.37 -1.25 19.48
CA LEU A 96 -9.88 -2.58 19.86
C LEU A 96 -9.86 -2.74 21.37
N THR A 97 -9.42 -1.72 22.11
CA THR A 97 -9.40 -1.71 23.59
C THR A 97 -10.81 -1.80 24.15
N LYS A 98 -11.76 -1.04 23.62
CA LYS A 98 -13.18 -1.12 24.02
C LYS A 98 -13.76 -2.50 23.81
N GLU A 99 -13.53 -3.10 22.65
CA GLU A 99 -14.01 -4.44 22.34
C GLU A 99 -13.42 -5.48 23.28
N ARG A 100 -12.13 -5.38 23.58
CA ARG A 100 -11.45 -6.26 24.55
C ARG A 100 -12.02 -6.11 25.97
N GLN A 101 -12.39 -4.90 26.38
CA GLN A 101 -13.07 -4.68 27.66
C GLN A 101 -14.46 -5.32 27.69
N LEU A 102 -15.22 -5.18 26.61
CA LEU A 102 -16.55 -5.79 26.48
C LEU A 102 -16.47 -7.31 26.58
N ILE A 103 -15.51 -7.94 25.89
CA ILE A 103 -15.28 -9.38 25.97
C ILE A 103 -14.94 -9.80 27.39
N ARG A 104 -14.08 -9.05 28.08
CA ARG A 104 -13.72 -9.34 29.48
C ARG A 104 -14.92 -9.28 30.41
N GLN A 105 -15.73 -8.22 30.33
CA GLN A 105 -16.94 -8.07 31.12
C GLN A 105 -17.94 -9.17 30.86
N THR A 106 -18.15 -9.53 29.59
CA THR A 106 -19.07 -10.62 29.20
C THR A 106 -18.60 -11.95 29.76
N ARG A 107 -17.32 -12.27 29.66
CA ARG A 107 -16.75 -13.52 30.24
C ARG A 107 -16.90 -13.58 31.75
N GLN A 108 -16.63 -12.47 32.44
CA GLN A 108 -16.84 -12.39 33.90
C GLN A 108 -18.31 -12.66 34.29
N THR A 109 -19.24 -12.11 33.52
CA THR A 109 -20.69 -12.32 33.78
C THR A 109 -21.10 -13.79 33.63
N PHE A 110 -20.48 -14.53 32.71
CA PHE A 110 -20.77 -15.92 32.41
C PHE A 110 -19.77 -16.92 33.06
N GLU A 111 -18.97 -16.45 34.02
CA GLU A 111 -17.96 -17.24 34.72
C GLU A 111 -17.01 -18.01 33.77
N ASP A 112 -16.68 -17.37 32.62
CA ASP A 112 -15.72 -17.90 31.64
C ASP A 112 -14.31 -17.46 32.02
N ASP A 113 -13.52 -18.41 32.54
CA ASP A 113 -12.14 -18.16 32.99
C ASP A 113 -11.11 -18.00 31.87
N LYS A 114 -11.52 -18.02 30.60
CA LYS A 114 -10.60 -17.87 29.48
C LYS A 114 -10.01 -16.47 29.45
N THR A 115 -8.69 -16.40 29.51
CA THR A 115 -7.95 -15.14 29.35
C THR A 115 -7.81 -14.77 27.88
N GLN A 116 -7.81 -13.46 27.61
CA GLN A 116 -7.52 -12.95 26.28
C GLN A 116 -6.02 -13.05 25.99
N GLN A 117 -5.68 -13.39 24.73
CA GLN A 117 -4.30 -13.32 24.29
C GLN A 117 -3.81 -11.86 24.35
N PRO A 118 -2.54 -11.63 24.74
CA PRO A 118 -1.98 -10.29 24.71
C PRO A 118 -1.92 -9.77 23.29
N LEU A 119 -2.01 -8.44 23.14
CA LEU A 119 -1.77 -7.78 21.86
C LEU A 119 -0.31 -7.95 21.46
N LEU A 120 -0.07 -8.09 20.16
CA LEU A 120 1.29 -8.11 19.63
C LEU A 120 1.97 -6.76 19.86
N PHE A 121 3.22 -6.82 20.33
CA PHE A 121 4.06 -5.64 20.39
C PHE A 121 4.69 -5.35 19.03
N ALA A 122 4.54 -4.12 18.54
CA ALA A 122 5.32 -3.68 17.41
C ALA A 122 6.75 -3.37 17.87
N GLY A 123 7.72 -4.06 17.30
CA GLY A 123 9.14 -3.74 17.52
C GLY A 123 9.61 -2.55 16.69
N LEU A 124 8.86 -2.22 15.65
CA LEU A 124 9.18 -1.22 14.64
C LEU A 124 7.99 -0.35 14.35
N ILE A 125 8.25 0.94 14.16
CA ILE A 125 7.26 1.93 13.70
C ILE A 125 7.64 2.35 12.28
N ILE A 126 6.65 2.43 11.41
CA ILE A 126 6.78 3.01 10.08
C ILE A 126 6.01 4.32 10.05
N GLU A 127 6.70 5.36 9.61
CA GLU A 127 6.15 6.69 9.37
C GLU A 127 6.66 7.21 8.02
N GLY A 128 6.01 8.22 7.50
CA GLY A 128 6.41 8.90 6.27
C GLY A 128 5.26 9.55 5.56
N GLY A 129 5.33 9.57 4.25
CA GLY A 129 4.29 10.15 3.43
C GLY A 129 4.67 10.31 1.97
N ILE A 130 3.75 10.89 1.24
CA ILE A 130 3.96 11.31 -0.14
C ILE A 130 4.53 12.72 -0.09
N ILE A 131 5.76 12.89 -0.60
CA ILE A 131 6.47 14.17 -0.54
C ILE A 131 6.15 15.03 -1.74
N ASP A 132 6.07 14.42 -2.92
CA ASP A 132 5.85 15.11 -4.19
C ASP A 132 4.97 14.28 -5.11
N TYR A 133 4.18 14.99 -5.90
CA TYR A 133 3.32 14.40 -6.92
C TYR A 133 3.21 15.38 -8.09
N ASN A 134 3.73 14.97 -9.25
CA ASN A 134 3.71 15.76 -10.47
C ASN A 134 3.04 15.01 -11.60
N THR A 135 2.19 15.71 -12.34
CA THR A 135 1.57 15.21 -13.55
C THR A 135 2.02 16.05 -14.74
N ASN A 136 2.53 15.39 -15.78
CA ASN A 136 2.91 16.01 -17.03
C ASN A 136 2.15 15.37 -18.19
N LEU A 137 1.63 16.21 -19.09
CA LEU A 137 1.11 15.77 -20.38
C LEU A 137 2.23 15.92 -21.41
N LEU A 138 2.56 14.82 -22.06
CA LEU A 138 3.65 14.74 -23.00
C LEU A 138 3.10 14.35 -24.39
N THR A 139 3.66 14.94 -25.44
CA THR A 139 3.41 14.52 -26.81
C THR A 139 4.52 13.58 -27.26
N GLY A 140 4.17 12.62 -28.11
CA GLY A 140 5.08 11.57 -28.53
C GLY A 140 6.41 12.11 -29.09
N GLY A 141 7.51 11.79 -28.37
CA GLY A 141 8.89 12.03 -28.77
C GLY A 141 9.66 10.73 -28.95
N VAL A 142 10.97 10.82 -29.08
CA VAL A 142 11.86 9.67 -29.30
C VAL A 142 11.70 8.59 -28.22
N GLY A 143 11.50 8.98 -26.96
CA GLY A 143 11.26 8.05 -25.86
C GLY A 143 9.92 7.32 -25.95
N ALA A 144 8.89 7.96 -26.49
CA ALA A 144 7.58 7.36 -26.68
C ALA A 144 7.58 6.30 -27.78
N ARG A 145 8.45 6.40 -28.79
CA ARG A 145 8.59 5.41 -29.84
C ARG A 145 9.09 4.06 -29.32
N ASN A 146 10.00 4.09 -28.36
CA ASN A 146 10.51 2.86 -27.75
C ASN A 146 9.43 2.13 -26.93
N LEU A 147 8.37 2.82 -26.52
CA LEU A 147 7.22 2.29 -25.81
C LEU A 147 6.06 1.89 -26.72
N GLY A 148 6.25 1.95 -28.06
CA GLY A 148 5.18 1.67 -29.04
C GLY A 148 4.09 2.73 -29.10
N ILE A 149 4.34 3.92 -28.56
CA ILE A 149 3.42 5.07 -28.59
C ILE A 149 3.66 5.83 -29.89
N GLY A 150 2.64 5.91 -30.74
CA GLY A 150 2.73 6.67 -31.99
C GLY A 150 2.98 8.16 -31.79
N THR A 151 3.62 8.81 -32.77
CA THR A 151 4.05 10.22 -32.71
C THR A 151 2.92 11.23 -32.53
N SER A 152 1.66 10.82 -32.74
CA SER A 152 0.48 11.70 -32.65
C SER A 152 -0.33 11.52 -31.37
N LYS A 153 0.05 10.60 -30.46
CA LYS A 153 -0.69 10.34 -29.22
C LYS A 153 -0.10 11.14 -28.07
N GLN A 154 -0.99 11.72 -27.28
CA GLN A 154 -0.64 12.32 -26.01
C GLN A 154 -0.60 11.21 -24.95
N TYR A 155 0.35 11.30 -24.04
CA TYR A 155 0.42 10.45 -22.87
C TYR A 155 0.64 11.30 -21.61
N ARG A 156 0.25 10.73 -20.48
CA ARG A 156 0.36 11.35 -19.17
C ARG A 156 1.46 10.65 -18.39
N GLU A 157 2.36 11.44 -17.80
CA GLU A 157 3.33 10.95 -16.83
C GLU A 157 2.94 11.42 -15.44
N ASP A 158 2.76 10.49 -14.51
CA ASP A 158 2.56 10.74 -13.09
C ASP A 158 3.81 10.31 -12.33
N LYS A 159 4.49 11.26 -11.71
CA LYS A 159 5.69 11.03 -10.90
C LYS A 159 5.38 11.26 -9.44
N VAL A 160 5.66 10.27 -8.61
CA VAL A 160 5.41 10.29 -7.18
C VAL A 160 6.68 10.03 -6.42
N ILE A 161 6.93 10.83 -5.39
CA ILE A 161 8.03 10.63 -4.44
C ILE A 161 7.44 10.28 -3.08
N VAL A 162 7.86 9.13 -2.55
CA VAL A 162 7.44 8.59 -1.26
C VAL A 162 8.62 8.51 -0.32
N SER A 163 8.41 8.91 0.92
CA SER A 163 9.38 8.74 2.02
C SER A 163 8.84 7.75 3.04
N ILE A 164 9.69 6.81 3.46
CA ILE A 164 9.41 5.87 4.54
C ILE A 164 10.55 5.92 5.54
N ARG A 165 10.18 6.06 6.81
CA ARG A 165 11.09 6.04 7.96
C ARG A 165 10.78 4.82 8.82
N LEU A 166 11.79 4.02 9.13
CA LEU A 166 11.70 2.88 10.04
C LEU A 166 12.37 3.22 11.36
N VAL A 167 11.61 3.15 12.45
CA VAL A 167 12.08 3.51 13.79
C VAL A 167 12.01 2.31 14.72
N SER A 168 13.06 2.07 15.49
CA SER A 168 13.09 1.08 16.56
C SER A 168 12.30 1.58 17.77
N VAL A 169 11.32 0.79 18.22
CA VAL A 169 10.53 1.12 19.40
C VAL A 169 11.40 1.06 20.68
N SER A 170 12.32 0.11 20.75
CA SER A 170 13.14 -0.10 21.94
C SER A 170 14.19 1.01 22.18
N THR A 171 14.75 1.57 21.11
CA THR A 171 15.82 2.55 21.18
C THR A 171 15.44 3.95 20.74
N GLY A 172 14.35 4.08 19.96
CA GLY A 172 13.97 5.33 19.30
C GLY A 172 14.87 5.69 18.11
N GLU A 173 15.78 4.80 17.72
CA GLU A 173 16.69 5.02 16.60
C GLU A 173 15.94 4.94 15.26
N ILE A 174 16.22 5.87 14.35
CA ILE A 174 15.80 5.78 12.96
C ILE A 174 16.76 4.78 12.26
N LEU A 175 16.26 3.58 12.01
CA LEU A 175 17.04 2.52 11.41
C LEU A 175 17.24 2.70 9.91
N LEU A 176 16.20 3.13 9.22
CA LEU A 176 16.19 3.36 7.78
C LEU A 176 15.36 4.59 7.45
N GLU A 177 15.80 5.33 6.45
CA GLU A 177 15.04 6.37 5.80
C GLU A 177 15.12 6.17 4.29
N ILE A 178 13.99 5.88 3.67
CA ILE A 178 13.90 5.52 2.27
C ILE A 178 13.16 6.59 1.51
N LEU A 179 13.77 7.03 0.42
CA LEU A 179 13.18 7.97 -0.52
C LEU A 179 13.08 7.28 -1.88
N THR A 180 11.85 7.07 -2.35
CA THR A 180 11.59 6.37 -3.61
C THR A 180 10.84 7.28 -4.56
N SER A 181 11.31 7.36 -5.79
CA SER A 181 10.65 8.04 -6.90
C SER A 181 10.15 7.01 -7.90
N LYS A 182 8.88 7.11 -8.27
CA LYS A 182 8.23 6.26 -9.27
C LYS A 182 7.50 7.10 -10.29
N ALA A 183 7.70 6.80 -11.58
CA ALA A 183 6.99 7.41 -12.68
C ALA A 183 6.12 6.38 -13.39
N ILE A 184 4.85 6.71 -13.63
CA ILE A 184 3.90 5.90 -14.35
C ILE A 184 3.47 6.65 -15.61
N LEU A 185 3.57 5.98 -16.75
CA LEU A 185 3.07 6.49 -18.01
C LEU A 185 1.70 5.92 -18.31
N SER A 186 0.74 6.78 -18.62
CA SER A 186 -0.62 6.40 -18.99
C SER A 186 -0.92 6.86 -20.39
N VAL A 187 -1.39 5.94 -21.23
CA VAL A 187 -1.86 6.22 -22.59
C VAL A 187 -3.36 5.97 -22.64
N GLY A 188 -4.15 6.99 -22.97
CA GLY A 188 -5.57 6.85 -23.19
C GLY A 188 -5.83 5.99 -24.43
N LEU A 189 -6.45 4.82 -24.25
CA LEU A 189 -7.07 4.05 -25.30
C LEU A 189 -8.57 4.37 -25.26
N SER A 190 -9.23 4.52 -26.41
CA SER A 190 -10.64 4.91 -26.49
C SER A 190 -11.51 4.16 -25.46
N ASN A 191 -12.38 4.89 -24.73
CA ASN A 191 -13.36 4.36 -23.78
C ASN A 191 -12.78 3.69 -22.53
N ASP A 192 -12.19 4.47 -21.63
CA ASP A 192 -11.84 4.09 -20.25
C ASP A 192 -10.73 3.03 -20.08
N TYR A 193 -9.99 2.70 -21.12
CA TYR A 193 -8.82 1.84 -21.03
C TYR A 193 -7.54 2.66 -20.96
N PHE A 194 -6.75 2.43 -19.91
CA PHE A 194 -5.41 2.99 -19.76
C PHE A 194 -4.36 1.88 -19.86
N ARG A 195 -3.34 2.11 -20.64
CA ARG A 195 -2.16 1.26 -20.65
C ARG A 195 -1.09 1.93 -19.81
N PHE A 196 -0.63 1.25 -18.76
CA PHE A 196 0.37 1.76 -17.84
C PHE A 196 1.73 1.20 -18.15
N HIS A 197 2.73 2.05 -18.11
CA HIS A 197 4.13 1.68 -18.18
C HIS A 197 4.80 2.17 -16.89
N SER A 198 5.40 1.26 -16.16
CA SER A 198 6.26 1.60 -15.04
C SER A 198 7.67 1.81 -15.57
N ASN A 199 8.19 3.02 -15.39
CA ASN A 199 9.56 3.34 -15.75
C ASN A 199 10.48 3.09 -14.58
N ASP A 200 10.71 1.83 -14.25
CA ASP A 200 11.88 1.41 -13.50
C ASP A 200 13.01 1.10 -14.50
N THR A 201 14.20 1.40 -14.12
CA THR A 201 15.39 1.45 -14.95
C THR A 201 15.74 0.19 -15.73
N GLU A 202 14.98 -0.91 -15.61
CA GLU A 202 15.28 -2.16 -16.33
C GLU A 202 14.07 -2.98 -16.82
N LEU A 203 12.83 -2.68 -16.49
CA LEU A 203 11.69 -3.48 -16.96
C LEU A 203 10.48 -2.61 -17.30
N VAL A 204 10.21 -2.50 -18.57
CA VAL A 204 8.93 -2.00 -19.09
C VAL A 204 7.91 -3.13 -18.89
N GLU A 205 7.14 -3.07 -17.81
CA GLU A 205 6.03 -3.99 -17.60
C GLU A 205 4.78 -3.43 -18.25
N PHE A 206 4.31 -4.13 -19.26
CA PHE A 206 3.02 -3.85 -19.88
C PHE A 206 1.93 -4.51 -19.04
N GLU A 207 1.07 -3.72 -18.40
CA GLU A 207 -0.23 -4.21 -17.98
C GLU A 207 -1.32 -3.50 -18.78
N SER A 208 -2.02 -4.27 -19.59
CA SER A 208 -3.29 -3.87 -20.15
C SER A 208 -4.37 -4.36 -19.20
N GLY A 209 -4.82 -3.51 -18.31
CA GLY A 209 -5.90 -3.82 -17.38
C GLY A 209 -7.09 -2.92 -17.62
N ASN A 210 -8.29 -3.49 -17.54
CA ASN A 210 -9.51 -2.74 -17.28
C ASN A 210 -9.40 -2.18 -15.87
N THR A 211 -8.86 -0.98 -15.70
CA THR A 211 -8.85 -0.38 -14.38
C THR A 211 -9.81 0.78 -14.35
N MET A 212 -10.81 0.69 -13.48
CA MET A 212 -11.64 1.82 -13.10
C MET A 212 -10.87 2.83 -12.22
N ASN A 213 -9.58 2.57 -11.99
CA ASN A 213 -8.71 3.40 -11.17
C ASN A 213 -8.13 4.54 -11.99
N GLU A 214 -8.23 5.73 -11.44
CA GLU A 214 -7.56 6.89 -12.01
C GLU A 214 -6.03 6.73 -11.95
N PRO A 215 -5.28 7.22 -12.97
CA PRO A 215 -3.83 7.09 -13.03
C PRO A 215 -3.09 7.53 -11.77
N LYS A 216 -3.62 8.52 -11.05
CA LYS A 216 -3.03 9.01 -9.78
C LYS A 216 -2.98 7.95 -8.69
N TYR A 217 -4.02 7.12 -8.56
CA TYR A 217 -4.05 6.07 -7.55
C TYR A 217 -3.04 4.96 -7.88
N ILE A 218 -2.92 4.64 -9.15
CA ILE A 218 -1.95 3.66 -9.65
C ILE A 218 -0.53 4.14 -9.38
N ALA A 219 -0.23 5.41 -9.65
CA ALA A 219 1.08 5.98 -9.41
C ALA A 219 1.45 5.98 -7.91
N VAL A 220 0.52 6.35 -7.03
CA VAL A 220 0.72 6.29 -5.58
C VAL A 220 0.91 4.85 -5.11
N GLN A 221 0.07 3.93 -5.55
CA GLN A 221 0.18 2.52 -5.19
C GLN A 221 1.52 1.93 -5.64
N ALA A 222 1.93 2.17 -6.88
CA ALA A 222 3.21 1.70 -7.40
C ALA A 222 4.41 2.27 -6.63
N ALA A 223 4.38 3.56 -6.29
CA ALA A 223 5.42 4.20 -5.51
C ALA A 223 5.54 3.63 -4.10
N VAL A 224 4.41 3.39 -3.44
CA VAL A 224 4.37 2.80 -2.09
C VAL A 224 4.85 1.35 -2.11
N GLU A 225 4.42 0.54 -3.07
CA GLU A 225 4.89 -0.84 -3.24
C GLU A 225 6.40 -0.90 -3.49
N THR A 226 6.92 -0.02 -4.35
CA THR A 226 8.36 0.09 -4.61
C THR A 226 9.12 0.48 -3.35
N ALA A 227 8.60 1.42 -2.56
CA ALA A 227 9.20 1.83 -1.29
C ALA A 227 9.24 0.68 -0.27
N VAL A 228 8.21 -0.16 -0.20
CA VAL A 228 8.19 -1.34 0.68
C VAL A 228 9.22 -2.38 0.24
N VAL A 229 9.34 -2.65 -1.05
CA VAL A 229 10.37 -3.55 -1.58
C VAL A 229 11.78 -3.04 -1.24
N GLU A 230 12.01 -1.75 -1.41
CA GLU A 230 13.29 -1.12 -1.07
C GLU A 230 13.57 -1.17 0.44
N LEU A 231 12.56 -0.95 1.28
CA LEU A 231 12.65 -1.10 2.73
C LEU A 231 13.13 -2.51 3.10
N ILE A 232 12.55 -3.53 2.50
CA ILE A 232 12.94 -4.93 2.75
C ILE A 232 14.38 -5.17 2.33
N LYS A 233 14.76 -4.74 1.13
CA LYS A 233 16.13 -4.91 0.61
C LYS A 233 17.17 -4.24 1.50
N GLN A 234 16.97 -2.99 1.86
CA GLN A 234 17.90 -2.26 2.72
C GLN A 234 17.98 -2.84 4.12
N GLY A 235 16.87 -3.34 4.66
CA GLY A 235 16.87 -4.04 5.95
C GLY A 235 17.66 -5.36 5.92
N ILE A 236 17.62 -6.09 4.80
CA ILE A 236 18.48 -7.26 4.56
C ILE A 236 19.95 -6.84 4.51
N GLU A 237 20.31 -5.81 3.76
CA GLU A 237 21.67 -5.30 3.64
C GLU A 237 22.26 -4.82 4.98
N LYS A 238 21.41 -4.21 5.81
CA LYS A 238 21.78 -3.77 7.17
C LYS A 238 21.69 -4.86 8.22
N GLU A 239 21.31 -6.07 7.83
CA GLU A 239 21.15 -7.24 8.72
C GLU A 239 20.09 -7.04 9.82
N TYR A 240 19.12 -6.17 9.63
CA TYR A 240 17.99 -6.01 10.56
C TYR A 240 17.03 -7.19 10.51
N TRP A 241 16.96 -7.88 9.37
CA TRP A 241 16.23 -9.13 9.15
C TRP A 241 16.90 -9.97 8.06
N LYS A 242 16.47 -11.21 7.94
CA LYS A 242 17.01 -12.19 6.99
C LYS A 242 15.90 -12.88 6.25
N TYR A 243 16.17 -13.30 5.03
CA TYR A 243 15.28 -14.20 4.31
C TYR A 243 15.31 -15.60 4.90
N TYR A 244 14.21 -16.31 4.80
CA TYR A 244 14.15 -17.74 5.08
C TYR A 244 14.91 -18.50 4.00
N MET A 245 15.91 -19.29 4.39
CA MET A 245 16.81 -19.97 3.45
C MET A 245 16.38 -21.41 3.17
N GLY A 246 15.25 -21.90 3.75
CA GLY A 246 14.89 -23.32 3.70
C GLY A 246 15.84 -24.19 4.52
N GLU A 247 15.38 -25.32 5.05
CA GLU A 247 16.23 -26.38 5.58
C GLU A 247 16.80 -27.24 4.44
#